data_c181750523f73e0e3c40ede8070336d8
#
_entry.id   c181750523f73e0e3c40ede8070336d8
#
_cell.length_a   1.000
_cell.length_b   1.000
_cell.length_c   1.000
_cell.angle_alpha   90.00
_cell.angle_beta   90.00
_cell.angle_gamma   90.00
#
_symmetry.space_group_name_H-M   'P 1'
#
loop_
_entity.id
_entity.type
_entity.pdbx_description
1 polymer ?
#
loop_
_entity_poly.entity_id
_entity_poly.type
_entity_poly.pdbx_seq_one_letter_code
_entity_poly.pdbx_strand_id
1 'polypeptide(L)'
;MAAEVFVALLDHLYTDSTEVAAEMALPLFAAADRFGVERLKLHCASRLESGLSIEDACAVLTAADRHQAHELREQCVAFIVTHFREVHTTEGFRELPRELLQVVHSAISTRLCPSGAPSGQLHSPSGATPGQAATESARIAASGVENLRVNP
;
A
#
# COMPACT_ATOMS: atom_id res chain seq x y z
N MET A 1 2.83 25.57 -17.88
CA MET A 1 3.79 25.64 -16.79
C MET A 1 3.79 27.05 -16.26
N ALA A 2 3.59 27.26 -14.96
CA ALA A 2 3.63 28.59 -14.38
C ALA A 2 5.05 29.15 -14.42
N ALA A 3 5.19 30.45 -14.65
CA ALA A 3 6.50 31.12 -14.70
C ALA A 3 7.31 30.91 -13.42
N GLU A 4 6.62 30.88 -12.29
CA GLU A 4 7.20 30.66 -10.96
C GLU A 4 7.92 29.30 -10.84
N VAL A 5 7.36 28.24 -11.40
CA VAL A 5 7.96 26.91 -11.42
C VAL A 5 9.24 26.89 -12.24
N PHE A 6 9.25 27.62 -13.35
CA PHE A 6 10.45 27.75 -14.19
C PHE A 6 11.55 28.54 -13.52
N VAL A 7 11.20 29.62 -12.82
CA VAL A 7 12.16 30.40 -12.02
C VAL A 7 12.76 29.54 -10.90
N ALA A 8 11.93 28.79 -10.16
CA ALA A 8 12.41 27.89 -9.10
C ALA A 8 13.32 26.79 -9.65
N LEU A 9 13.02 26.25 -10.85
CA LEU A 9 13.89 25.31 -11.55
C LEU A 9 15.26 25.91 -11.87
N LEU A 10 15.27 27.14 -12.40
CA LEU A 10 16.52 27.86 -12.72
C LEU A 10 17.31 28.19 -11.46
N ASP A 11 16.66 28.67 -10.42
CA ASP A 11 17.31 28.95 -9.13
C ASP A 11 17.99 27.72 -8.57
N HIS A 12 17.32 26.57 -8.62
CA HIS A 12 17.93 25.30 -8.20
C HIS A 12 19.18 24.94 -9.05
N LEU A 13 19.11 25.13 -10.37
CA LEU A 13 20.22 24.81 -11.27
C LEU A 13 21.44 25.73 -11.06
N TYR A 14 21.22 26.99 -10.66
CA TYR A 14 22.29 27.96 -10.45
C TYR A 14 22.86 27.98 -9.02
N THR A 15 22.01 27.70 -8.02
CA THR A 15 22.40 27.84 -6.60
C THR A 15 22.62 26.51 -5.92
N ASP A 16 22.24 25.39 -6.56
CA ASP A 16 22.18 24.04 -5.95
C ASP A 16 21.39 24.06 -4.62
N SER A 17 20.46 25.01 -4.48
CA SER A 17 19.65 25.22 -3.30
C SER A 17 18.68 24.06 -3.12
N THR A 18 18.62 23.54 -1.90
CA THR A 18 17.78 22.41 -1.52
C THR A 18 16.45 22.86 -0.89
N GLU A 19 16.20 24.16 -0.78
CA GLU A 19 14.96 24.66 -0.21
C GLU A 19 13.84 24.68 -1.25
N VAL A 20 12.98 23.65 -1.19
CA VAL A 20 11.75 23.59 -1.99
C VAL A 20 10.57 23.89 -1.08
N ALA A 21 9.81 24.95 -1.39
CA ALA A 21 8.57 25.25 -0.69
C ALA A 21 7.56 24.10 -0.90
N ALA A 22 6.82 23.73 0.14
CA ALA A 22 5.90 22.61 0.09
C ALA A 22 4.85 22.74 -1.04
N GLU A 23 4.35 23.96 -1.24
CA GLU A 23 3.37 24.31 -2.28
C GLU A 23 3.91 24.15 -3.71
N MET A 24 5.22 24.32 -3.87
CA MET A 24 5.91 24.23 -5.16
C MET A 24 6.47 22.85 -5.43
N ALA A 25 6.48 21.94 -4.44
CA ALA A 25 7.11 20.64 -4.54
C ALA A 25 6.50 19.78 -5.67
N LEU A 26 5.17 19.73 -5.77
CA LEU A 26 4.49 18.93 -6.78
C LEU A 26 4.67 19.48 -8.21
N PRO A 27 4.44 20.77 -8.50
CA PRO A 27 4.69 21.31 -9.83
C PRO A 27 6.17 21.30 -10.21
N LEU A 28 7.07 21.48 -9.25
CA LEU A 28 8.51 21.43 -9.49
C LEU A 28 8.99 19.99 -9.74
N PHE A 29 8.42 18.99 -9.07
CA PHE A 29 8.65 17.58 -9.34
C PHE A 29 8.32 17.22 -10.80
N ALA A 30 7.15 17.64 -11.29
CA ALA A 30 6.74 17.42 -12.66
C ALA A 30 7.64 18.16 -13.68
N ALA A 31 8.11 19.36 -13.34
CA ALA A 31 9.05 20.11 -14.17
C ALA A 31 10.43 19.43 -14.19
N ALA A 32 10.95 19.01 -13.04
CA ALA A 32 12.24 18.32 -12.94
C ALA A 32 12.27 17.04 -13.79
N ASP A 33 11.20 16.25 -13.77
CA ASP A 33 11.06 15.07 -14.61
C ASP A 33 11.06 15.44 -16.11
N ARG A 34 10.28 16.44 -16.49
CA ARG A 34 10.19 16.90 -17.88
C ARG A 34 11.52 17.40 -18.46
N PHE A 35 12.33 18.03 -17.61
CA PHE A 35 13.65 18.56 -18.01
C PHE A 35 14.82 17.61 -17.71
N GLY A 36 14.55 16.43 -17.16
CA GLY A 36 15.57 15.43 -16.85
C GLY A 36 16.51 15.82 -15.72
N VAL A 37 16.08 16.67 -14.77
CA VAL A 37 16.86 17.09 -13.61
C VAL A 37 16.63 16.11 -12.45
N GLU A 38 17.29 14.93 -12.50
CA GLU A 38 17.09 13.84 -11.56
C GLU A 38 17.33 14.25 -10.09
N ARG A 39 18.36 15.03 -9.81
CA ARG A 39 18.66 15.50 -8.44
C ARG A 39 17.51 16.30 -7.86
N LEU A 40 16.94 17.22 -8.63
CA LEU A 40 15.79 18.02 -8.22
C LEU A 40 14.54 17.15 -8.08
N LYS A 41 14.34 16.19 -8.97
CA LYS A 41 13.23 15.24 -8.91
C LYS A 41 13.24 14.45 -7.59
N LEU A 42 14.38 13.88 -7.23
CA LEU A 42 14.57 13.16 -5.97
C LEU A 42 14.34 14.06 -4.75
N HIS A 43 14.82 15.30 -4.82
CA HIS A 43 14.64 16.26 -3.74
C HIS A 43 13.18 16.65 -3.53
N CYS A 44 12.46 16.91 -4.62
CA CYS A 44 11.01 17.17 -4.59
C CYS A 44 10.24 15.93 -4.09
N ALA A 45 10.62 14.72 -4.50
CA ALA A 45 10.00 13.49 -4.02
C ALA A 45 10.12 13.34 -2.50
N SER A 46 11.32 13.50 -1.95
CA SER A 46 11.55 13.47 -0.49
C SER A 46 10.76 14.55 0.25
N ARG A 47 10.63 15.73 -0.35
CA ARG A 47 9.83 16.81 0.24
C ARG A 47 8.34 16.49 0.25
N LEU A 48 7.83 15.89 -0.84
CA LEU A 48 6.44 15.44 -0.94
C LEU A 48 6.13 14.31 0.05
N GLU A 49 7.05 13.35 0.22
CA GLU A 49 6.91 12.28 1.22
C GLU A 49 6.77 12.83 2.64
N SER A 50 7.63 13.78 3.01
CA SER A 50 7.61 14.37 4.35
C SER A 50 6.41 15.28 4.61
N GLY A 51 5.79 15.81 3.56
CA GLY A 51 4.65 16.73 3.63
C GLY A 51 3.30 16.12 3.20
N LEU A 52 3.20 14.79 3.10
CA LEU A 52 1.95 14.14 2.69
C LEU A 52 0.79 14.50 3.64
N SER A 53 -0.25 15.09 3.05
CA SER A 53 -1.51 15.36 3.73
C SER A 53 -2.64 14.46 3.19
N ILE A 54 -3.75 14.37 3.94
CA ILE A 54 -4.92 13.59 3.54
C ILE A 54 -5.50 14.10 2.22
N GLU A 55 -5.47 15.41 2.01
CA GLU A 55 -6.04 16.06 0.84
C GLU A 55 -5.15 15.89 -0.39
N ASP A 56 -3.82 15.97 -0.22
CA ASP A 56 -2.85 15.94 -1.32
C ASP A 56 -2.39 14.54 -1.70
N ALA A 57 -2.56 13.54 -0.83
CA ALA A 57 -2.05 12.18 -1.03
C ALA A 57 -2.46 11.57 -2.39
N CYS A 58 -3.70 11.81 -2.83
CA CYS A 58 -4.20 11.30 -4.10
C CYS A 58 -3.60 12.03 -5.30
N ALA A 59 -3.40 13.34 -5.20
CA ALA A 59 -2.76 14.14 -6.24
C ALA A 59 -1.27 13.75 -6.39
N VAL A 60 -0.58 13.60 -5.26
CA VAL A 60 0.82 13.15 -5.23
C VAL A 60 0.95 11.73 -5.79
N LEU A 61 0.04 10.81 -5.44
CA LEU A 61 0.01 9.45 -5.98
C LEU A 61 -0.14 9.46 -7.51
N THR A 62 -1.04 10.27 -8.03
CA THR A 62 -1.27 10.39 -9.48
C THR A 62 -0.05 10.96 -10.20
N ALA A 63 0.62 11.94 -9.60
CA ALA A 63 1.86 12.48 -10.15
C ALA A 63 3.01 11.47 -10.09
N ALA A 64 3.16 10.75 -8.98
CA ALA A 64 4.19 9.72 -8.80
C ALA A 64 4.06 8.61 -9.85
N ASP A 65 2.83 8.16 -10.13
CA ASP A 65 2.56 7.16 -11.16
C ASP A 65 2.89 7.70 -12.57
N ARG A 66 2.43 8.90 -12.90
CA ARG A 66 2.68 9.55 -14.19
C ARG A 66 4.18 9.75 -14.48
N HIS A 67 4.95 10.10 -13.48
CA HIS A 67 6.39 10.37 -13.57
C HIS A 67 7.26 9.16 -13.17
N GLN A 68 6.65 7.98 -13.01
CA GLN A 68 7.30 6.70 -12.70
C GLN A 68 8.22 6.75 -11.45
N ALA A 69 7.85 7.55 -10.46
CA ALA A 69 8.54 7.63 -9.18
C ALA A 69 8.03 6.50 -8.24
N HIS A 70 8.62 5.31 -8.38
CA HIS A 70 8.15 4.11 -7.68
C HIS A 70 8.18 4.25 -6.16
N GLU A 71 9.25 4.79 -5.60
CA GLU A 71 9.40 4.99 -4.15
C GLU A 71 8.31 5.91 -3.60
N LEU A 72 8.13 7.09 -4.22
CA LEU A 72 7.07 8.03 -3.84
C LEU A 72 5.68 7.42 -3.98
N ARG A 73 5.45 6.63 -5.04
CA ARG A 73 4.18 5.92 -5.24
C ARG A 73 3.89 4.93 -4.12
N GLU A 74 4.87 4.13 -3.71
CA GLU A 74 4.73 3.16 -2.62
C GLU A 74 4.44 3.86 -1.29
N GLN A 75 5.11 4.96 -1.00
CA GLN A 75 4.87 5.78 0.19
C GLN A 75 3.46 6.38 0.21
N CYS A 76 3.01 6.91 -0.92
CA CYS A 76 1.65 7.43 -1.05
C CYS A 76 0.59 6.33 -0.84
N VAL A 77 0.78 5.15 -1.43
CA VAL A 77 -0.13 4.01 -1.22
C VAL A 77 -0.14 3.59 0.24
N ALA A 78 1.02 3.47 0.89
CA ALA A 78 1.10 3.12 2.31
C ALA A 78 0.40 4.15 3.20
N PHE A 79 0.56 5.44 2.91
CA PHE A 79 -0.10 6.53 3.61
C PHE A 79 -1.63 6.46 3.43
N ILE A 80 -2.11 6.32 2.19
CA ILE A 80 -3.54 6.22 1.87
C ILE A 80 -4.18 5.01 2.56
N VAL A 81 -3.51 3.85 2.57
CA VAL A 81 -4.01 2.66 3.24
C VAL A 81 -4.09 2.86 4.76
N THR A 82 -3.14 3.57 5.34
CA THR A 82 -3.13 3.86 6.79
C THR A 82 -4.24 4.83 7.18
N HIS A 83 -4.50 5.85 6.37
CA HIS A 83 -5.50 6.90 6.60
C HIS A 83 -6.75 6.73 5.72
N PHE A 84 -7.05 5.50 5.29
CA PHE A 84 -8.09 5.23 4.30
C PHE A 84 -9.45 5.80 4.67
N ARG A 85 -9.82 5.76 5.97
CA ARG A 85 -11.11 6.28 6.45
C ARG A 85 -11.31 7.77 6.20
N GLU A 86 -10.24 8.52 6.15
CA GLU A 86 -10.25 9.97 5.94
C GLU A 86 -10.06 10.29 4.44
N VAL A 87 -9.08 9.66 3.81
CA VAL A 87 -8.75 9.89 2.41
C VAL A 87 -9.89 9.51 1.46
N HIS A 88 -10.64 8.43 1.73
CA HIS A 88 -11.72 7.98 0.83
C HIS A 88 -12.89 8.98 0.73
N THR A 89 -13.00 9.91 1.67
CA THR A 89 -14.03 10.97 1.65
C THR A 89 -13.62 12.18 0.84
N THR A 90 -12.33 12.30 0.52
CA THR A 90 -11.79 13.43 -0.23
C THR A 90 -12.20 13.40 -1.71
N GLU A 91 -12.28 14.57 -2.33
CA GLU A 91 -12.56 14.69 -3.76
C GLU A 91 -11.42 14.08 -4.60
N GLY A 92 -10.18 14.26 -4.20
CA GLY A 92 -9.01 13.66 -4.85
C GLY A 92 -9.09 12.14 -4.96
N PHE A 93 -9.70 11.46 -4.00
CA PHE A 93 -9.90 10.01 -4.07
C PHE A 93 -10.94 9.61 -5.13
N ARG A 94 -11.97 10.42 -5.34
CA ARG A 94 -13.01 10.20 -6.35
C ARG A 94 -12.50 10.39 -7.76
N GLU A 95 -11.52 11.27 -7.93
CA GLU A 95 -10.87 11.58 -9.20
C GLU A 95 -9.71 10.63 -9.56
N LEU A 96 -9.34 9.71 -8.64
CA LEU A 96 -8.27 8.76 -8.89
C LEU A 96 -8.53 7.89 -10.13
N PRO A 97 -7.55 7.72 -11.01
CA PRO A 97 -7.61 6.77 -12.11
C PRO A 97 -7.92 5.35 -11.62
N ARG A 98 -8.68 4.61 -12.43
CA ARG A 98 -9.13 3.26 -12.09
C ARG A 98 -7.97 2.31 -11.75
N GLU A 99 -6.85 2.47 -12.45
CA GLU A 99 -5.63 1.68 -12.25
C GLU A 99 -5.07 1.90 -10.84
N LEU A 100 -5.02 3.16 -10.39
CA LEU A 100 -4.52 3.51 -9.05
C LEU A 100 -5.49 3.08 -7.95
N LEU A 101 -6.81 3.16 -8.20
CA LEU A 101 -7.81 2.60 -7.28
C LEU A 101 -7.60 1.10 -7.07
N GLN A 102 -7.30 0.33 -8.13
CA GLN A 102 -7.00 -1.09 -8.02
C GLN A 102 -5.75 -1.35 -7.17
N VAL A 103 -4.70 -0.55 -7.34
CA VAL A 103 -3.47 -0.64 -6.53
C VAL A 103 -3.76 -0.41 -5.05
N VAL A 104 -4.52 0.64 -4.74
CA VAL A 104 -4.92 0.96 -3.35
C VAL A 104 -5.77 -0.16 -2.77
N HIS A 105 -6.78 -0.67 -3.49
CA HIS A 105 -7.61 -1.78 -3.03
C HIS A 105 -6.82 -3.07 -2.82
N SER A 106 -5.87 -3.39 -3.70
CA SER A 106 -4.97 -4.53 -3.53
C SER A 106 -4.10 -4.40 -2.28
N ALA A 107 -3.56 -3.21 -2.03
CA ALA A 107 -2.75 -2.92 -0.85
C ALA A 107 -3.58 -3.02 0.45
N ILE A 108 -4.84 -2.57 0.44
CA ILE A 108 -5.76 -2.71 1.57
C ILE A 108 -6.04 -4.20 1.83
N SER A 109 -6.34 -4.98 0.78
CA SER A 109 -6.63 -6.40 0.89
C SER A 109 -5.43 -7.17 1.48
N THR A 110 -4.23 -6.83 1.08
CA THR A 110 -2.99 -7.43 1.61
C THR A 110 -2.78 -7.10 3.10
N ARG A 111 -3.17 -5.91 3.56
CA ARG A 111 -3.08 -5.55 4.99
C ARG A 111 -4.16 -6.20 5.84
N LEU A 112 -5.37 -6.36 5.31
CA LEU A 112 -6.49 -6.97 6.02
C LEU A 112 -6.37 -8.51 6.10
N CYS A 113 -5.69 -9.14 5.15
CA CYS A 113 -5.41 -10.57 5.12
C CYS A 113 -3.89 -10.81 5.07
N PRO A 114 -3.16 -10.73 6.21
CA PRO A 114 -1.73 -11.03 6.25
C PRO A 114 -1.43 -12.52 6.11
N SER A 115 -2.45 -13.36 5.97
CA SER A 115 -2.29 -14.80 5.73
C SER A 115 -2.27 -15.06 4.24
N GLY A 116 -1.09 -15.23 3.68
CA GLY A 116 -0.89 -15.96 2.43
C GLY A 116 -1.35 -17.40 2.60
N ALA A 117 -2.65 -17.66 2.55
CA ALA A 117 -3.16 -18.97 2.21
C ALA A 117 -3.05 -19.08 0.70
N PRO A 118 -2.24 -20.02 0.17
CA PRO A 118 -2.35 -20.36 -1.24
C PRO A 118 -3.78 -20.78 -1.46
N SER A 119 -4.44 -20.18 -2.43
CA SER A 119 -5.73 -20.62 -2.95
C SER A 119 -5.58 -22.09 -3.33
N GLY A 120 -5.96 -22.94 -2.37
CA GLY A 120 -6.03 -24.39 -2.57
C GLY A 120 -6.98 -24.64 -3.71
N GLN A 121 -6.45 -25.24 -4.74
CA GLN A 121 -7.21 -25.88 -5.81
C GLN A 121 -8.37 -26.64 -5.17
N LEU A 122 -9.57 -26.31 -5.58
CA LEU A 122 -10.72 -27.18 -5.45
C LEU A 122 -10.44 -28.48 -6.21
N HIS A 123 -9.77 -29.40 -5.52
CA HIS A 123 -9.77 -30.80 -5.92
C HIS A 123 -11.11 -31.37 -5.47
N SER A 124 -11.99 -31.56 -6.42
CA SER A 124 -13.15 -32.40 -6.25
C SER A 124 -12.69 -33.81 -5.95
N PRO A 125 -13.01 -34.43 -4.80
CA PRO A 125 -12.82 -35.84 -4.61
C PRO A 125 -13.98 -36.56 -5.26
N SER A 126 -13.78 -36.98 -6.50
CA SER A 126 -14.63 -38.00 -7.11
C SER A 126 -14.17 -39.36 -6.59
N GLY A 127 -15.02 -40.02 -5.84
CA GLY A 127 -14.87 -41.45 -5.53
C GLY A 127 -14.29 -41.78 -4.17
N ALA A 128 -15.12 -41.69 -3.11
CA ALA A 128 -14.88 -42.51 -1.92
C ALA A 128 -16.21 -43.19 -1.53
N THR A 129 -16.22 -44.49 -1.67
CA THR A 129 -17.28 -45.41 -1.23
C THR A 129 -17.52 -45.28 0.28
N PRO A 130 -18.79 -45.30 0.73
CA PRO A 130 -19.14 -45.28 2.16
C PRO A 130 -18.97 -46.66 2.75
N GLY A 131 -18.03 -46.83 3.66
CA GLY A 131 -17.96 -48.08 4.39
C GLY A 131 -16.60 -48.38 5.01
N GLN A 132 -16.17 -47.59 5.97
CA GLN A 132 -15.22 -48.00 7.03
C GLN A 132 -14.81 -46.81 7.93
N ALA A 133 -15.74 -46.15 8.58
CA ALA A 133 -15.45 -45.14 9.57
C ALA A 133 -16.26 -45.27 10.88
N ALA A 134 -16.65 -46.50 11.23
CA ALA A 134 -17.48 -46.71 12.41
C ALA A 134 -16.80 -47.50 13.55
N THR A 135 -15.51 -47.79 13.49
CA THR A 135 -14.85 -48.62 14.52
C THR A 135 -13.66 -47.97 15.24
N GLU A 136 -13.28 -46.77 14.89
CA GLU A 136 -12.12 -46.10 15.52
C GLU A 136 -12.50 -45.14 16.69
N SER A 137 -13.74 -44.69 16.77
CA SER A 137 -14.19 -43.82 17.85
C SER A 137 -14.53 -44.49 19.18
N ALA A 138 -14.59 -45.82 19.21
CA ALA A 138 -14.95 -46.58 20.43
C ALA A 138 -13.72 -47.00 21.27
N ARG A 139 -12.48 -46.75 20.83
CA ARG A 139 -11.29 -47.20 21.55
C ARG A 139 -10.61 -46.12 22.42
N ILE A 140 -11.02 -44.88 22.31
CA ILE A 140 -10.37 -43.79 23.08
C ILE A 140 -11.13 -43.45 24.38
N ALA A 141 -12.36 -43.94 24.54
CA ALA A 141 -13.17 -43.65 25.72
C ALA A 141 -12.97 -44.61 26.92
N ALA A 142 -12.12 -45.62 26.81
CA ALA A 142 -11.95 -46.65 27.85
C ALA A 142 -10.60 -46.60 28.61
N SER A 143 -9.78 -45.58 28.46
CA SER A 143 -8.45 -45.53 29.10
C SER A 143 -8.17 -44.26 29.95
N GLY A 144 -9.19 -43.65 30.52
CA GLY A 144 -9.04 -42.36 31.19
C GLY A 144 -9.67 -42.19 32.58
N VAL A 145 -9.99 -43.29 33.29
CA VAL A 145 -10.53 -43.16 34.67
C VAL A 145 -9.93 -44.24 35.58
N GLU A 146 -8.65 -44.11 35.84
CA GLU A 146 -8.07 -44.82 37.02
C GLU A 146 -6.75 -44.13 37.45
N ASN A 147 -6.88 -43.14 38.28
CA ASN A 147 -5.94 -42.82 39.37
C ASN A 147 -6.29 -41.51 40.06
N LEU A 148 -7.28 -41.53 40.90
CA LEU A 148 -7.42 -40.60 42.01
C LEU A 148 -7.62 -41.40 43.27
N ARG A 149 -6.53 -41.85 43.86
CA ARG A 149 -6.51 -42.34 45.25
C ARG A 149 -5.69 -41.40 46.08
N VAL A 150 -6.40 -40.58 46.79
CA VAL A 150 -5.95 -39.77 47.91
C VAL A 150 -5.49 -40.70 49.03
N ASN A 151 -4.38 -40.37 49.63
CA ASN A 151 -3.99 -40.95 50.91
C ASN A 151 -3.74 -39.86 51.94
N PRO A 152 -4.04 -40.11 53.23
CA PRO A 152 -4.23 -39.15 54.32
C PRO A 152 -2.98 -38.45 54.80
#